data_7701ec46820a89d1e37017358680ae62
#
_entry.id   7701ec46820a89d1e37017358680ae62
#
_cell.length_a   1.000
_cell.length_b   1.000
_cell.length_c   1.000
_cell.angle_alpha   90.00
_cell.angle_beta   90.00
_cell.angle_gamma   90.00
#
_symmetry.space_group_name_H-M   'P 1'
#
loop_
_entity.id
_entity.type
_entity.pdbx_description
1 polymer ?
#
loop_
_entity_poly.entity_id
_entity_poly.type
_entity_poly.pdbx_seq_one_letter_code
_entity_poly.pdbx_strand_id
1 'polypeptide(L)'
;MLTPLDPPATVDITAPLRWLSLGWADLRRNPGPGLAHGLLLAMFGWLLLAVAHDQFWLLAGAFSGFLIVAPILTTGLYQVSRNCATGNCVGMQEVISLWRSGDGRLVRFGLLLSVAGTGWVVTSAGLIHVFTPDLIHSPADFLRHVVLSRSSWLFEMWVFLGGLLAAPVFASSVIAIPMLVDKPVTVMQAVHASWRAVASNPVALGLWALLIMMLVGVGMLTGLLGLIVIIPLLAHASWHAYRELTGVS
;
A
#
# COMPACT_ATOMS: atom_id res chain seq x y z
N MET A 1 -3.66 -19.42 20.41
CA MET A 1 -3.03 -18.22 19.83
C MET A 1 -1.97 -18.71 18.85
N LEU A 2 -2.18 -18.55 17.53
CA LEU A 2 -1.23 -19.04 16.52
C LEU A 2 0.11 -18.32 16.67
N THR A 3 1.20 -19.07 16.64
CA THR A 3 2.55 -18.50 16.62
C THR A 3 2.86 -17.95 15.21
N PRO A 4 3.87 -17.08 15.03
CA PRO A 4 4.31 -16.65 13.69
C PRO A 4 4.76 -17.81 12.79
N LEU A 5 4.93 -19.01 13.36
CA LEU A 5 5.36 -20.23 12.67
C LEU A 5 4.19 -21.14 12.25
N ASP A 6 2.98 -20.87 12.73
CA ASP A 6 1.81 -21.66 12.35
C ASP A 6 1.49 -21.48 10.86
N PRO A 7 0.98 -22.52 10.17
CA PRO A 7 0.62 -22.40 8.76
C PRO A 7 -0.49 -21.36 8.59
N PRO A 8 -0.41 -20.50 7.56
CA PRO A 8 -1.47 -19.56 7.26
C PRO A 8 -2.75 -20.30 6.87
N ALA A 9 -3.89 -19.70 7.19
CA ALA A 9 -5.18 -20.23 6.74
C ALA A 9 -5.29 -20.14 5.20
N THR A 10 -5.93 -21.13 4.61
CA THR A 10 -6.31 -21.06 3.18
C THR A 10 -7.64 -20.35 3.05
N VAL A 11 -7.74 -19.44 2.10
CA VAL A 11 -8.95 -18.66 1.83
C VAL A 11 -9.42 -18.87 0.40
N ASP A 12 -10.71 -18.67 0.17
CA ASP A 12 -11.28 -18.75 -1.18
C ASP A 12 -10.94 -17.52 -2.02
N ILE A 13 -11.09 -17.63 -3.34
CA ILE A 13 -10.77 -16.56 -4.28
C ILE A 13 -11.61 -15.29 -4.06
N THR A 14 -12.80 -15.41 -3.47
CA THR A 14 -13.71 -14.28 -3.22
C THR A 14 -13.40 -13.54 -1.91
N ALA A 15 -12.49 -14.06 -1.08
CA ALA A 15 -12.11 -13.46 0.18
C ALA A 15 -11.74 -11.96 0.07
N PRO A 16 -11.01 -11.49 -0.96
CA PRO A 16 -10.74 -10.06 -1.13
C PRO A 16 -11.98 -9.17 -1.20
N LEU A 17 -13.06 -9.63 -1.82
CA LEU A 17 -14.32 -8.88 -1.89
C LEU A 17 -15.00 -8.82 -0.51
N ARG A 18 -14.90 -9.89 0.26
CA ARG A 18 -15.38 -9.94 1.65
C ARG A 18 -14.59 -8.97 2.52
N TRP A 19 -13.24 -8.91 2.39
CA TRP A 19 -12.40 -7.96 3.12
C TRP A 19 -12.78 -6.51 2.81
N LEU A 20 -13.02 -6.17 1.53
CA LEU A 20 -13.51 -4.85 1.14
C LEU A 20 -14.87 -4.53 1.76
N SER A 21 -15.80 -5.48 1.77
CA SER A 21 -17.12 -5.31 2.38
C SER A 21 -17.01 -5.04 3.89
N LEU A 22 -16.18 -5.80 4.60
CA LEU A 22 -15.92 -5.60 6.03
C LEU A 22 -15.21 -4.28 6.30
N GLY A 23 -14.20 -3.94 5.50
CA GLY A 23 -13.50 -2.65 5.59
C GLY A 23 -14.43 -1.47 5.36
N TRP A 24 -15.36 -1.59 4.42
CA TRP A 24 -16.40 -0.59 4.21
C TRP A 24 -17.34 -0.45 5.40
N ALA A 25 -17.72 -1.56 6.02
CA ALA A 25 -18.55 -1.54 7.22
C ALA A 25 -17.83 -0.84 8.38
N ASP A 26 -16.53 -1.09 8.59
CA ASP A 26 -15.72 -0.41 9.61
C ASP A 26 -15.63 1.10 9.35
N LEU A 27 -15.32 1.47 8.10
CA LEU A 27 -15.25 2.88 7.71
C LEU A 27 -16.58 3.62 7.93
N ARG A 28 -17.70 2.99 7.62
CA ARG A 28 -19.04 3.57 7.85
C ARG A 28 -19.39 3.66 9.34
N ARG A 29 -18.91 2.72 10.15
CA ARG A 29 -19.17 2.72 11.60
C ARG A 29 -18.40 3.83 12.32
N ASN A 30 -17.16 4.11 11.88
CA ASN A 30 -16.30 5.13 12.49
C ASN A 30 -15.52 5.91 11.40
N PRO A 31 -16.21 6.83 10.67
CA PRO A 31 -15.60 7.48 9.50
C PRO A 31 -14.52 8.52 9.86
N GLY A 32 -14.58 9.11 11.05
CA GLY A 32 -13.74 10.25 11.43
C GLY A 32 -12.23 9.98 11.27
N PRO A 33 -11.66 8.99 11.98
CA PRO A 33 -10.24 8.66 11.84
C PRO A 33 -9.84 8.29 10.41
N GLY A 34 -10.67 7.49 9.73
CA GLY A 34 -10.43 7.04 8.35
C GLY A 34 -10.35 8.21 7.37
N LEU A 35 -11.40 9.03 7.31
CA LEU A 35 -11.46 10.18 6.41
C LEU A 35 -10.38 11.22 6.71
N ALA A 36 -10.04 11.44 7.99
CA ALA A 36 -8.93 12.33 8.35
C ALA A 36 -7.60 11.84 7.79
N HIS A 37 -7.31 10.53 7.87
CA HIS A 37 -6.11 9.94 7.24
C HIS A 37 -6.12 10.11 5.73
N GLY A 38 -7.22 9.75 5.07
CA GLY A 38 -7.34 9.90 3.62
C GLY A 38 -7.18 11.35 3.17
N LEU A 39 -7.75 12.30 3.91
CA LEU A 39 -7.61 13.73 3.63
C LEU A 39 -6.17 14.20 3.79
N LEU A 40 -5.48 13.83 4.88
CA LEU A 40 -4.06 14.18 5.09
C LEU A 40 -3.18 13.64 3.96
N LEU A 41 -3.43 12.41 3.51
CA LEU A 41 -2.68 11.80 2.42
C LEU A 41 -2.98 12.48 1.07
N ALA A 42 -4.23 12.83 0.79
CA ALA A 42 -4.60 13.58 -0.40
C ALA A 42 -3.98 14.99 -0.40
N MET A 43 -4.01 15.69 0.73
CA MET A 43 -3.38 17.00 0.89
C MET A 43 -1.85 16.92 0.67
N PHE A 44 -1.20 15.90 1.19
CA PHE A 44 0.22 15.67 0.94
C PHE A 44 0.50 15.43 -0.55
N GLY A 45 -0.34 14.62 -1.21
CA GLY A 45 -0.26 14.40 -2.65
C GLY A 45 -0.44 15.69 -3.47
N TRP A 46 -1.40 16.54 -3.11
CA TRP A 46 -1.57 17.85 -3.76
C TRP A 46 -0.39 18.78 -3.51
N LEU A 47 0.17 18.78 -2.31
CA LEU A 47 1.39 19.54 -2.01
C LEU A 47 2.55 19.09 -2.89
N LEU A 48 2.75 17.77 -3.04
CA LEU A 48 3.78 17.22 -3.93
C LEU A 48 3.56 17.67 -5.38
N LEU A 49 2.33 17.59 -5.88
CA LEU A 49 1.99 18.07 -7.23
C LEU A 49 2.28 19.56 -7.39
N ALA A 50 1.95 20.39 -6.40
CA ALA A 50 2.18 21.83 -6.45
C ALA A 50 3.66 22.20 -6.44
N VAL A 51 4.49 21.49 -5.64
CA VAL A 51 5.92 21.82 -5.46
C VAL A 51 6.79 21.21 -6.56
N ALA A 52 6.44 20.02 -7.06
CA ALA A 52 7.28 19.25 -7.97
C ALA A 52 6.70 19.14 -9.40
N HIS A 53 5.74 20.00 -9.77
CA HIS A 53 5.05 19.91 -11.06
C HIS A 53 5.99 19.96 -12.30
N ASP A 54 7.10 20.71 -12.21
CA ASP A 54 8.10 20.82 -13.29
C ASP A 54 9.29 19.86 -13.12
N GLN A 55 9.23 18.97 -12.12
CA GLN A 55 10.32 18.03 -11.82
C GLN A 55 9.81 16.60 -11.84
N PHE A 56 9.56 16.08 -13.04
CA PHE A 56 8.93 14.77 -13.25
C PHE A 56 9.56 13.65 -12.39
N TRP A 57 10.89 13.54 -12.36
CA TRP A 57 11.56 12.46 -11.63
C TRP A 57 11.45 12.61 -10.11
N LEU A 58 11.47 13.86 -9.61
CA LEU A 58 11.21 14.12 -8.20
C LEU A 58 9.77 13.77 -7.85
N LEU A 59 8.82 14.15 -8.70
CA LEU A 59 7.40 13.83 -8.52
C LEU A 59 7.16 12.31 -8.57
N ALA A 60 7.71 11.62 -9.57
CA ALA A 60 7.61 10.17 -9.71
C ALA A 60 8.23 9.44 -8.50
N GLY A 61 9.38 9.92 -8.02
CA GLY A 61 10.04 9.41 -6.83
C GLY A 61 9.23 9.61 -5.56
N ALA A 62 8.72 10.81 -5.36
CA ALA A 62 7.91 11.16 -4.21
C ALA A 62 6.60 10.36 -4.18
N PHE A 63 5.90 10.23 -5.32
CA PHE A 63 4.68 9.41 -5.40
C PHE A 63 4.96 7.92 -5.21
N SER A 64 5.99 7.38 -5.86
CA SER A 64 6.33 5.96 -5.70
C SER A 64 6.72 5.64 -4.27
N GLY A 65 7.55 6.47 -3.65
CA GLY A 65 7.93 6.33 -2.24
C GLY A 65 6.72 6.45 -1.31
N PHE A 66 5.86 7.42 -1.57
CA PHE A 66 4.63 7.62 -0.82
C PHE A 66 3.69 6.41 -0.88
N LEU A 67 3.41 5.87 -2.07
CA LEU A 67 2.53 4.70 -2.23
C LEU A 67 3.07 3.46 -1.50
N ILE A 68 4.39 3.31 -1.43
CA ILE A 68 5.02 2.19 -0.72
C ILE A 68 4.99 2.39 0.80
N VAL A 69 5.14 3.63 1.26
CA VAL A 69 5.14 3.96 2.70
C VAL A 69 3.73 4.20 3.25
N ALA A 70 2.77 4.56 2.40
CA ALA A 70 1.39 4.83 2.80
C ALA A 70 0.75 3.75 3.69
N PRO A 71 0.95 2.43 3.45
CA PRO A 71 0.42 1.40 4.35
C PRO A 71 0.93 1.50 5.79
N ILE A 72 2.15 2.04 6.00
CA ILE A 72 2.67 2.27 7.35
C ILE A 72 2.00 3.47 7.99
N LEU A 73 1.76 4.53 7.24
CA LEU A 73 1.04 5.70 7.75
C LEU A 73 -0.39 5.34 8.16
N THR A 74 -0.99 4.34 7.53
CA THR A 74 -2.34 3.86 7.86
C THR A 74 -2.39 2.84 9.01
N THR A 75 -1.28 2.50 9.66
CA THR A 75 -1.24 1.52 10.77
C THR A 75 -2.17 1.88 11.92
N GLY A 76 -2.40 3.17 12.16
CA GLY A 76 -3.39 3.63 13.13
C GLY A 76 -4.81 3.18 12.82
N LEU A 77 -5.17 2.97 11.55
CA LEU A 77 -6.50 2.48 11.16
C LEU A 77 -6.66 0.97 11.43
N TYR A 78 -5.57 0.20 11.47
CA TYR A 78 -5.61 -1.20 11.94
C TYR A 78 -6.01 -1.26 13.42
N GLN A 79 -5.48 -0.33 14.23
CA GLN A 79 -5.87 -0.22 15.64
C GLN A 79 -7.35 0.16 15.78
N VAL A 80 -7.86 1.05 14.93
CA VAL A 80 -9.29 1.40 14.90
C VAL A 80 -10.15 0.19 14.58
N SER A 81 -9.86 -0.58 13.51
CA SER A 81 -10.57 -1.83 13.18
C SER A 81 -10.49 -2.85 14.30
N ARG A 82 -9.31 -3.02 14.90
CA ARG A 82 -9.11 -3.93 16.02
C ARG A 82 -10.03 -3.61 17.21
N ASN A 83 -10.13 -2.34 17.56
CA ASN A 83 -10.93 -1.91 18.70
C ASN A 83 -12.43 -1.90 18.37
N CYS A 84 -12.82 -1.59 17.13
CA CYS A 84 -14.21 -1.71 16.72
C CYS A 84 -14.71 -3.17 16.75
N ALA A 85 -13.85 -4.12 16.47
CA ALA A 85 -14.18 -5.55 16.57
C ALA A 85 -14.51 -5.98 18.01
N THR A 86 -13.94 -5.32 19.03
CA THR A 86 -14.22 -5.57 20.47
C THR A 86 -15.35 -4.71 21.02
N GLY A 87 -16.07 -3.96 20.17
CA GLY A 87 -17.19 -3.09 20.59
C GLY A 87 -16.78 -1.69 21.05
N ASN A 88 -15.49 -1.40 21.17
CA ASN A 88 -14.95 -0.10 21.60
C ASN A 88 -14.30 0.62 20.42
N CYS A 89 -15.13 1.27 19.57
CA CYS A 89 -14.59 2.11 18.53
C CYS A 89 -13.84 3.31 19.13
N VAL A 90 -12.54 3.38 18.87
CA VAL A 90 -11.63 4.41 19.38
C VAL A 90 -11.50 5.58 18.43
N GLY A 91 -11.17 6.73 18.99
CA GLY A 91 -11.00 7.96 18.24
C GLY A 91 -9.59 8.19 17.70
N MET A 92 -9.34 9.39 17.20
CA MET A 92 -8.04 9.81 16.66
C MET A 92 -6.91 9.79 17.73
N GLN A 93 -7.26 9.86 19.01
CA GLN A 93 -6.27 9.90 20.09
C GLN A 93 -5.43 8.62 20.15
N GLU A 94 -6.04 7.45 19.93
CA GLU A 94 -5.33 6.17 19.92
C GLU A 94 -4.44 6.02 18.69
N VAL A 95 -4.87 6.55 17.56
CA VAL A 95 -4.05 6.62 16.36
C VAL A 95 -2.78 7.45 16.62
N ILE A 96 -2.95 8.62 17.23
CA ILE A 96 -1.83 9.51 17.61
C ILE A 96 -0.94 8.83 18.64
N SER A 97 -1.50 8.10 19.61
CA SER A 97 -0.72 7.37 20.61
C SER A 97 0.14 6.29 20.00
N LEU A 98 -0.37 5.56 19.01
CA LEU A 98 0.40 4.56 18.24
C LEU A 98 1.58 5.21 17.50
N TRP A 99 1.35 6.34 16.85
CA TRP A 99 2.43 7.06 16.17
C TRP A 99 3.47 7.63 17.15
N ARG A 100 3.04 8.10 18.30
CA ARG A 100 3.95 8.60 19.36
C ARG A 100 4.72 7.49 20.07
N SER A 101 4.24 6.26 20.03
CA SER A 101 4.95 5.12 20.63
C SER A 101 6.30 4.86 20.01
N GLY A 102 6.53 5.35 18.78
CA GLY A 102 7.82 5.27 18.09
C GLY A 102 8.30 3.84 17.87
N ASP A 103 7.39 2.90 17.54
CA ASP A 103 7.77 1.51 17.32
C ASP A 103 8.87 1.40 16.24
N GLY A 104 10.09 1.17 16.71
CA GLY A 104 11.27 1.06 15.84
C GLY A 104 11.16 -0.05 14.80
N ARG A 105 10.26 -1.04 14.97
CA ARG A 105 10.01 -2.11 13.99
C ARG A 105 9.29 -1.57 12.76
N LEU A 106 8.26 -0.76 12.97
CA LEU A 106 7.52 -0.10 11.89
C LEU A 106 8.40 0.90 11.15
N VAL A 107 9.22 1.66 11.88
CA VAL A 107 10.18 2.61 11.28
C VAL A 107 11.20 1.87 10.40
N ARG A 108 11.81 0.79 10.91
CA ARG A 108 12.76 -0.03 10.12
C ARG A 108 12.11 -0.62 8.88
N PHE A 109 10.89 -1.12 9.01
CA PHE A 109 10.16 -1.68 7.87
C PHE A 109 9.83 -0.59 6.83
N GLY A 110 9.44 0.62 7.28
CA GLY A 110 9.22 1.78 6.42
C GLY A 110 10.46 2.21 5.64
N LEU A 111 11.62 2.20 6.29
CA LEU A 111 12.89 2.47 5.62
C LEU A 111 13.21 1.43 4.55
N LEU A 112 12.97 0.14 4.81
CA LEU A 112 13.14 -0.92 3.81
C LEU A 112 12.22 -0.71 2.59
N LEU A 113 10.96 -0.36 2.82
CA LEU A 113 10.03 -0.04 1.75
C LEU A 113 10.45 1.22 0.97
N SER A 114 10.97 2.24 1.64
CA SER A 114 11.47 3.46 1.00
C SER A 114 12.68 3.17 0.11
N VAL A 115 13.58 2.27 0.53
CA VAL A 115 14.70 1.80 -0.30
C VAL A 115 14.18 1.07 -1.55
N ALA A 116 13.18 0.20 -1.39
CA ALA A 116 12.57 -0.49 -2.53
C ALA A 116 11.92 0.51 -3.52
N GLY A 117 11.20 1.52 -3.01
CA GLY A 117 10.60 2.57 -3.83
C GLY A 117 11.63 3.41 -4.58
N THR A 118 12.70 3.80 -3.90
CA THR A 118 13.82 4.54 -4.53
C THR A 118 14.47 3.68 -5.62
N GLY A 119 14.71 2.40 -5.33
CA GLY A 119 15.23 1.44 -6.31
C GLY A 119 14.35 1.35 -7.57
N TRP A 120 13.02 1.32 -7.40
CA TRP A 120 12.09 1.36 -8.52
C TRP A 120 12.23 2.64 -9.35
N VAL A 121 12.30 3.81 -8.71
CA VAL A 121 12.42 5.09 -9.44
C VAL A 121 13.71 5.14 -10.24
N VAL A 122 14.84 4.75 -9.65
CA VAL A 122 16.14 4.71 -10.33
C VAL A 122 16.12 3.74 -11.50
N THR A 123 15.57 2.54 -11.32
CA THR A 123 15.45 1.51 -12.36
C THR A 123 14.53 1.99 -13.49
N SER A 124 13.39 2.59 -13.15
CA SER A 124 12.42 3.16 -14.09
C SER A 124 13.06 4.29 -14.92
N ALA A 125 13.75 5.21 -14.25
CA ALA A 125 14.46 6.30 -14.93
C ALA A 125 15.55 5.78 -15.87
N GLY A 126 16.35 4.81 -15.42
CA GLY A 126 17.38 4.17 -16.24
C GLY A 126 16.81 3.47 -17.46
N LEU A 127 15.71 2.71 -17.30
CA LEU A 127 15.03 2.04 -18.40
C LEU A 127 14.55 3.05 -19.44
N ILE A 128 13.85 4.10 -19.01
CA ILE A 128 13.33 5.11 -19.91
C ILE A 128 14.46 5.84 -20.64
N HIS A 129 15.52 6.22 -19.91
CA HIS A 129 16.66 6.93 -20.51
C HIS A 129 17.38 6.12 -21.60
N VAL A 130 17.46 4.79 -21.43
CA VAL A 130 18.11 3.89 -22.42
C VAL A 130 17.28 3.77 -23.70
N PHE A 131 15.96 3.76 -23.60
CA PHE A 131 15.06 3.48 -24.72
C PHE A 131 14.39 4.73 -25.33
N THR A 132 14.48 5.88 -24.65
CA THR A 132 13.89 7.14 -25.14
C THR A 132 14.98 8.21 -25.21
N PRO A 133 15.30 8.73 -26.43
CA PRO A 133 16.28 9.81 -26.58
C PRO A 133 15.76 11.15 -26.05
N ASP A 134 14.43 11.28 -25.91
CA ASP A 134 13.78 12.50 -25.45
C ASP A 134 13.85 12.64 -23.93
N LEU A 135 14.09 13.86 -23.46
CA LEU A 135 14.09 14.16 -22.03
C LEU A 135 12.65 14.22 -21.49
N ILE A 136 12.38 13.47 -20.45
CA ILE A 136 11.08 13.47 -19.79
C ILE A 136 11.11 14.50 -18.65
N HIS A 137 10.44 15.63 -18.85
CA HIS A 137 10.35 16.72 -17.87
C HIS A 137 8.99 16.79 -17.18
N SER A 138 7.95 16.27 -17.85
CA SER A 138 6.58 16.39 -17.37
C SER A 138 5.82 15.06 -17.46
N PRO A 139 4.69 14.90 -16.73
CA PRO A 139 3.79 13.77 -16.90
C PRO A 139 3.25 13.62 -18.32
N ALA A 140 3.10 14.74 -19.05
CA ALA A 140 2.65 14.73 -20.45
C ALA A 140 3.71 14.13 -21.37
N ASP A 141 5.00 14.40 -21.13
CA ASP A 141 6.09 13.79 -21.90
C ASP A 141 6.14 12.28 -21.66
N PHE A 142 6.00 11.84 -20.40
CA PHE A 142 5.91 10.42 -20.06
C PHE A 142 4.75 9.74 -20.80
N LEU A 143 3.58 10.37 -20.80
CA LEU A 143 2.43 9.84 -21.52
C LEU A 143 2.70 9.72 -23.02
N ARG A 144 3.30 10.73 -23.64
CA ARG A 144 3.57 10.76 -25.11
C ARG A 144 4.69 9.79 -25.51
N HIS A 145 5.82 9.82 -24.79
CA HIS A 145 7.05 9.14 -25.21
C HIS A 145 7.18 7.72 -24.65
N VAL A 146 6.46 7.38 -23.56
CA VAL A 146 6.49 6.04 -22.94
C VAL A 146 5.18 5.31 -23.19
N VAL A 147 4.04 5.87 -22.77
CA VAL A 147 2.76 5.14 -22.74
C VAL A 147 2.13 5.07 -24.15
N LEU A 148 2.12 6.16 -24.91
CA LEU A 148 1.50 6.25 -26.23
C LEU A 148 2.48 6.00 -27.38
N SER A 149 3.75 5.75 -27.11
CA SER A 149 4.75 5.44 -28.13
C SER A 149 4.46 4.06 -28.74
N ARG A 150 4.13 4.06 -30.03
CA ARG A 150 3.91 2.81 -30.80
C ARG A 150 5.18 2.21 -31.38
N SER A 151 6.30 2.89 -31.23
CA SER A 151 7.58 2.51 -31.87
C SER A 151 8.48 1.63 -31.01
N SER A 152 8.15 1.42 -29.74
CA SER A 152 8.98 0.67 -28.82
C SER A 152 8.14 -0.18 -27.85
N TRP A 153 8.71 -1.28 -27.38
CA TRP A 153 8.16 -2.13 -26.30
C TRP A 153 8.44 -1.55 -24.90
N LEU A 154 8.73 -0.26 -24.81
CA LEU A 154 9.19 0.38 -23.58
C LEU A 154 8.10 0.34 -22.50
N PHE A 155 6.85 0.64 -22.85
CA PHE A 155 5.76 0.65 -21.90
C PHE A 155 5.48 -0.73 -21.32
N GLU A 156 5.43 -1.76 -22.19
CA GLU A 156 5.21 -3.15 -21.76
C GLU A 156 6.34 -3.64 -20.87
N MET A 157 7.59 -3.36 -21.23
CA MET A 157 8.75 -3.68 -20.38
C MET A 157 8.70 -2.94 -19.05
N TRP A 158 8.34 -1.66 -19.07
CA TRP A 158 8.22 -0.83 -17.87
C TRP A 158 7.14 -1.39 -16.92
N VAL A 159 5.97 -1.75 -17.45
CA VAL A 159 4.89 -2.37 -16.67
C VAL A 159 5.30 -3.75 -16.13
N PHE A 160 5.90 -4.58 -16.97
CA PHE A 160 6.38 -5.91 -16.57
C PHE A 160 7.42 -5.84 -15.46
N LEU A 161 8.44 -4.98 -15.63
CA LEU A 161 9.49 -4.78 -14.63
C LEU A 161 8.91 -4.20 -13.34
N GLY A 162 7.99 -3.24 -13.45
CA GLY A 162 7.28 -2.68 -12.29
C GLY A 162 6.51 -3.74 -11.51
N GLY A 163 5.77 -4.60 -12.19
CA GLY A 163 5.06 -5.72 -11.58
C GLY A 163 6.01 -6.73 -10.92
N LEU A 164 7.12 -7.06 -11.60
CA LEU A 164 8.14 -7.98 -11.08
C LEU A 164 8.80 -7.46 -9.79
N LEU A 165 9.06 -6.16 -9.71
CA LEU A 165 9.64 -5.53 -8.52
C LEU A 165 8.59 -5.25 -7.43
N ALA A 166 7.34 -4.97 -7.80
CA ALA A 166 6.26 -4.74 -6.84
C ALA A 166 5.82 -6.04 -6.14
N ALA A 167 5.86 -7.19 -6.82
CA ALA A 167 5.41 -8.45 -6.26
C ALA A 167 6.13 -8.87 -4.96
N PRO A 168 7.47 -8.84 -4.86
CA PRO A 168 8.17 -9.15 -3.60
C PRO A 168 7.90 -8.09 -2.51
N VAL A 169 7.71 -6.82 -2.87
CA VAL A 169 7.34 -5.77 -1.90
C VAL A 169 5.96 -6.05 -1.33
N PHE A 170 4.98 -6.36 -2.18
CA PHE A 170 3.65 -6.77 -1.75
C PHE A 170 3.69 -8.02 -0.87
N ALA A 171 4.40 -9.08 -1.32
CA ALA A 171 4.53 -10.31 -0.55
C ALA A 171 5.19 -10.11 0.81
N SER A 172 6.11 -9.14 0.92
CA SER A 172 6.77 -8.80 2.18
C SER A 172 5.90 -7.96 3.12
N SER A 173 4.88 -7.25 2.62
CA SER A 173 4.16 -6.22 3.38
C SER A 173 2.72 -6.56 3.71
N VAL A 174 2.01 -7.34 2.88
CA VAL A 174 0.56 -7.52 2.97
C VAL A 174 0.06 -8.05 4.33
N ILE A 175 0.79 -8.94 4.96
CA ILE A 175 0.52 -9.46 6.32
C ILE A 175 1.46 -8.84 7.36
N ALA A 176 2.69 -8.49 6.95
CA ALA A 176 3.71 -8.05 7.90
C ALA A 176 3.33 -6.77 8.62
N ILE A 177 2.78 -5.78 7.90
CA ILE A 177 2.44 -4.48 8.49
C ILE A 177 1.36 -4.62 9.58
N PRO A 178 0.18 -5.22 9.33
CA PRO A 178 -0.81 -5.41 10.38
C PRO A 178 -0.32 -6.34 11.49
N MET A 179 0.52 -7.35 11.20
CA MET A 179 1.11 -8.22 12.21
C MET A 179 2.06 -7.48 13.16
N LEU A 180 2.86 -6.53 12.66
CA LEU A 180 3.74 -5.71 13.47
C LEU A 180 2.97 -4.79 14.43
N VAL A 181 1.76 -4.37 14.04
CA VAL A 181 0.85 -3.60 14.90
C VAL A 181 0.20 -4.49 15.96
N ASP A 182 -0.16 -5.72 15.58
CA ASP A 182 -0.95 -6.62 16.45
C ASP A 182 -0.10 -7.43 17.43
N LYS A 183 1.13 -7.83 17.03
CA LYS A 183 1.95 -8.81 17.78
C LYS A 183 3.36 -8.28 18.05
N PRO A 184 3.97 -8.67 19.19
CA PRO A 184 5.36 -8.32 19.50
C PRO A 184 6.35 -9.23 18.76
N VAL A 185 6.29 -9.25 17.43
CA VAL A 185 7.16 -10.05 16.55
C VAL A 185 8.26 -9.19 15.93
N THR A 186 9.34 -9.82 15.47
CA THR A 186 10.39 -9.12 14.71
C THR A 186 9.94 -8.85 13.26
N VAL A 187 10.56 -7.87 12.60
CA VAL A 187 10.29 -7.57 11.18
C VAL A 187 10.48 -8.82 10.31
N MET A 188 11.54 -9.61 10.54
CA MET A 188 11.83 -10.81 9.76
C MET A 188 10.75 -11.88 9.95
N GLN A 189 10.26 -12.07 11.18
CA GLN A 189 9.17 -13.01 11.45
C GLN A 189 7.88 -12.59 10.74
N ALA A 190 7.56 -11.29 10.78
CA ALA A 190 6.38 -10.75 10.10
C ALA A 190 6.49 -10.89 8.56
N VAL A 191 7.64 -10.59 7.99
CA VAL A 191 7.92 -10.76 6.54
C VAL A 191 7.81 -12.24 6.15
N HIS A 192 8.41 -13.16 6.91
CA HIS A 192 8.28 -14.60 6.65
C HIS A 192 6.82 -15.08 6.69
N ALA A 193 6.04 -14.63 7.67
CA ALA A 193 4.62 -14.97 7.76
C ALA A 193 3.85 -14.44 6.53
N SER A 194 4.18 -13.23 6.07
CA SER A 194 3.59 -12.60 4.89
C SER A 194 3.89 -13.39 3.61
N TRP A 195 5.14 -13.79 3.38
CA TRP A 195 5.53 -14.62 2.24
C TRP A 195 4.82 -15.97 2.24
N ARG A 196 4.72 -16.62 3.41
CA ARG A 196 4.00 -17.89 3.55
C ARG A 196 2.52 -17.74 3.22
N ALA A 197 1.87 -16.67 3.68
CA ALA A 197 0.47 -16.39 3.38
C ALA A 197 0.26 -16.22 1.86
N VAL A 198 1.15 -15.49 1.17
CA VAL A 198 1.09 -15.32 -0.29
C VAL A 198 1.33 -16.65 -1.00
N ALA A 199 2.32 -17.43 -0.59
CA ALA A 199 2.61 -18.73 -1.19
C ALA A 199 1.46 -19.75 -1.01
N SER A 200 0.74 -19.67 0.11
CA SER A 200 -0.42 -20.55 0.39
C SER A 200 -1.73 -20.08 -0.28
N ASN A 201 -1.82 -18.80 -0.65
CA ASN A 201 -3.04 -18.18 -1.20
C ASN A 201 -2.73 -17.31 -2.44
N PRO A 202 -2.00 -17.81 -3.45
CA PRO A 202 -1.48 -16.96 -4.52
C PRO A 202 -2.59 -16.31 -5.36
N VAL A 203 -3.69 -17.01 -5.61
CA VAL A 203 -4.80 -16.48 -6.43
C VAL A 203 -5.58 -15.41 -5.67
N ALA A 204 -5.94 -15.67 -4.42
CA ALA A 204 -6.69 -14.70 -3.61
C ALA A 204 -5.86 -13.43 -3.35
N LEU A 205 -4.56 -13.58 -3.01
CA LEU A 205 -3.70 -12.44 -2.76
C LEU A 205 -3.25 -11.74 -4.04
N GLY A 206 -3.16 -12.44 -5.16
CA GLY A 206 -3.01 -11.83 -6.49
C GLY A 206 -4.22 -10.96 -6.85
N LEU A 207 -5.45 -11.45 -6.63
CA LEU A 207 -6.67 -10.66 -6.79
C LEU A 207 -6.69 -9.46 -5.84
N TRP A 208 -6.25 -9.64 -4.59
CA TRP A 208 -6.15 -8.54 -3.62
C TRP A 208 -5.18 -7.45 -4.08
N ALA A 209 -4.01 -7.81 -4.57
CA ALA A 209 -3.05 -6.87 -5.14
C ALA A 209 -3.64 -6.09 -6.33
N LEU A 210 -4.34 -6.79 -7.22
CA LEU A 210 -5.02 -6.18 -8.37
C LEU A 210 -6.10 -5.18 -7.93
N LEU A 211 -6.94 -5.54 -6.95
CA LEU A 211 -7.98 -4.66 -6.42
C LEU A 211 -7.38 -3.41 -5.76
N ILE A 212 -6.30 -3.55 -4.99
CA ILE A 212 -5.56 -2.41 -4.43
C ILE A 212 -5.08 -1.50 -5.56
N MET A 213 -4.42 -2.05 -6.57
CA MET A 213 -3.88 -1.29 -7.70
C MET A 213 -4.99 -0.54 -8.46
N MET A 214 -6.11 -1.21 -8.75
CA MET A 214 -7.23 -0.59 -9.46
C MET A 214 -7.89 0.53 -8.64
N LEU A 215 -8.16 0.29 -7.35
CA LEU A 215 -8.79 1.28 -6.48
C LEU A 215 -7.88 2.51 -6.28
N VAL A 216 -6.59 2.29 -6.03
CA VAL A 216 -5.62 3.40 -5.91
C VAL A 216 -5.52 4.15 -7.24
N GLY A 217 -5.49 3.45 -8.38
CA GLY A 217 -5.52 4.06 -9.71
C GLY A 217 -6.75 4.96 -9.91
N VAL A 218 -7.95 4.48 -9.57
CA VAL A 218 -9.18 5.29 -9.59
C VAL A 218 -9.04 6.52 -8.67
N GLY A 219 -8.50 6.33 -7.46
CA GLY A 219 -8.24 7.42 -6.53
C GLY A 219 -7.30 8.49 -7.09
N MET A 220 -6.27 8.08 -7.82
CA MET A 220 -5.34 9.01 -8.50
C MET A 220 -6.01 9.73 -9.67
N LEU A 221 -6.76 9.00 -10.51
CA LEU A 221 -7.47 9.57 -11.67
C LEU A 221 -8.54 10.60 -11.29
N THR A 222 -9.08 10.52 -10.06
CA THR A 222 -10.01 11.53 -9.52
C THR A 222 -9.30 12.77 -8.94
N GLY A 223 -8.05 13.02 -9.32
CA GLY A 223 -7.26 14.13 -8.79
C GLY A 223 -6.95 13.97 -7.30
N LEU A 224 -6.74 12.73 -6.84
CA LEU A 224 -6.47 12.31 -5.47
C LEU A 224 -7.70 12.41 -4.52
N LEU A 225 -8.83 12.98 -4.94
CA LEU A 225 -10.04 13.08 -4.12
C LEU A 225 -10.57 11.69 -3.71
N GLY A 226 -10.53 10.72 -4.62
CA GLY A 226 -10.95 9.35 -4.33
C GLY A 226 -10.10 8.68 -3.24
N LEU A 227 -8.83 9.06 -3.08
CA LEU A 227 -7.96 8.52 -2.04
C LEU A 227 -8.46 8.82 -0.62
N ILE A 228 -9.23 9.88 -0.43
CA ILE A 228 -9.82 10.25 0.87
C ILE A 228 -10.67 9.09 1.43
N VAL A 229 -11.33 8.35 0.55
CA VAL A 229 -12.19 7.20 0.92
C VAL A 229 -11.46 5.87 0.67
N ILE A 230 -10.73 5.75 -0.43
CA ILE A 230 -10.10 4.49 -0.84
C ILE A 230 -8.98 4.07 0.13
N ILE A 231 -8.15 5.00 0.60
CA ILE A 231 -7.06 4.66 1.52
C ILE A 231 -7.57 4.06 2.83
N PRO A 232 -8.50 4.71 3.58
CA PRO A 232 -9.03 4.10 4.79
C PRO A 232 -9.81 2.80 4.52
N LEU A 233 -10.55 2.70 3.41
CA LEU A 233 -11.20 1.46 3.01
C LEU A 233 -10.20 0.31 2.88
N LEU A 234 -9.11 0.53 2.14
CA LEU A 234 -8.05 -0.47 1.95
C LEU A 234 -7.33 -0.81 3.25
N ALA A 235 -7.11 0.16 4.13
CA ALA A 235 -6.50 -0.08 5.44
C ALA A 235 -7.39 -1.00 6.29
N HIS A 236 -8.67 -0.68 6.46
CA HIS A 236 -9.61 -1.53 7.19
C HIS A 236 -9.73 -2.93 6.56
N ALA A 237 -9.84 -3.02 5.23
CA ALA A 237 -9.89 -4.28 4.51
C ALA A 237 -8.62 -5.13 4.69
N SER A 238 -7.44 -4.50 4.70
CA SER A 238 -6.15 -5.18 4.96
C SER A 238 -6.08 -5.76 6.37
N TRP A 239 -6.70 -5.12 7.37
CA TRP A 239 -6.85 -5.67 8.70
C TRP A 239 -7.67 -6.97 8.70
N HIS A 240 -8.80 -6.99 7.99
CA HIS A 240 -9.62 -8.20 7.86
C HIS A 240 -8.92 -9.31 7.09
N ALA A 241 -8.16 -8.97 6.04
CA ALA A 241 -7.29 -9.91 5.34
C ALA A 241 -6.27 -10.56 6.28
N TYR A 242 -5.59 -9.76 7.08
CA TYR A 242 -4.62 -10.23 8.06
C TYR A 242 -5.27 -11.20 9.06
N ARG A 243 -6.41 -10.83 9.65
CA ARG A 243 -7.11 -11.67 10.63
C ARG A 243 -7.49 -13.02 10.07
N GLU A 244 -8.09 -13.04 8.88
CA GLU A 244 -8.54 -14.28 8.25
C GLU A 244 -7.35 -15.18 7.85
N LEU A 245 -6.30 -14.60 7.25
CA LEU A 245 -5.11 -15.36 6.83
C LEU A 245 -4.26 -15.88 8.00
N THR A 246 -4.36 -15.26 9.16
CA THR A 246 -3.62 -15.68 10.36
C THR A 246 -4.48 -16.43 11.37
N GLY A 247 -5.77 -16.67 11.09
CA GLY A 247 -6.69 -17.38 11.99
C GLY A 247 -6.91 -16.66 13.33
N VAL A 248 -6.65 -15.36 13.38
CA VAL A 248 -6.91 -14.55 14.58
C VAL A 248 -8.38 -14.16 14.56
N SER A 249 -9.17 -14.75 15.46
CA SER A 249 -10.60 -14.43 15.68
C SER A 249 -10.78 -13.13 16.46
#